data_70414ef5f281e1bc028e4042b8455906
#
_entry.id   70414ef5f281e1bc028e4042b8455906
#
_cell.length_a   1.000
_cell.length_b   1.000
_cell.length_c   1.000
_cell.angle_alpha   90.00
_cell.angle_beta   90.00
_cell.angle_gamma   90.00
#
_symmetry.space_group_name_H-M   'P 1'
#
loop_
_entity.id
_entity.type
_entity.pdbx_description
1 polymer ?
#
loop_
_entity_poly.entity_id
_entity_poly.type
_entity_poly.pdbx_seq_one_letter_code
_entity_poly.pdbx_strand_id
1 'polypeptide(L)'
;MSEDEYPVPPRVVGHGAVFVEHRLKAPQVAESAYIAPTAVLAGDVAVGPHSRVMFGAVITAEGGAVVIGSNCVVMENAVIRGVPNQQTRLGDHVVVGPHAHLTGCVIEGDSRIATGAVVFNGARIETGAEVEFNAVVYVNTVVASGTAVPMGWFAGGQPAELVAPGDWDRIRAIMGPLDYPGTVFGVGADAQMPDIARRYARGLALHHRDHILPDNRHLPSS
;
A
#
# COMPACT_ATOMS: atom_id res chain seq x y z
N MET A 1 -16.07 8.13 -26.04
CA MET A 1 -16.93 8.65 -24.97
C MET A 1 -16.10 9.67 -24.23
N SER A 2 -16.48 10.95 -24.25
CA SER A 2 -15.77 12.00 -23.52
C SER A 2 -16.05 11.85 -22.02
N GLU A 3 -15.09 12.19 -21.17
CA GLU A 3 -15.21 12.12 -19.70
C GLU A 3 -16.37 12.99 -19.12
N ASP A 4 -16.98 13.83 -19.94
CA ASP A 4 -18.02 14.81 -19.55
C ASP A 4 -19.46 14.25 -19.55
N GLU A 5 -19.67 12.98 -19.85
CA GLU A 5 -21.02 12.45 -20.13
C GLU A 5 -21.65 11.65 -18.96
N TYR A 6 -20.98 11.57 -17.80
CA TYR A 6 -21.59 10.95 -16.62
C TYR A 6 -22.32 12.02 -15.78
N PRO A 7 -23.66 11.93 -15.66
CA PRO A 7 -24.38 12.82 -14.75
C PRO A 7 -23.85 12.61 -13.32
N VAL A 8 -23.49 13.72 -12.68
CA VAL A 8 -23.12 13.70 -11.26
C VAL A 8 -24.35 13.22 -10.48
N PRO A 9 -24.33 12.06 -9.84
CA PRO A 9 -25.47 11.58 -9.09
C PRO A 9 -25.77 12.52 -7.92
N PRO A 10 -27.04 12.60 -7.49
CA PRO A 10 -27.40 13.39 -6.32
C PRO A 10 -26.57 12.91 -5.12
N ARG A 11 -26.06 13.87 -4.33
CA ARG A 11 -25.25 13.59 -3.15
C ARG A 11 -25.96 12.59 -2.23
N VAL A 12 -25.39 11.41 -2.07
CA VAL A 12 -25.79 10.51 -1.00
C VAL A 12 -25.25 11.11 0.30
N VAL A 13 -26.15 11.58 1.17
CA VAL A 13 -25.83 11.99 2.53
C VAL A 13 -25.56 10.70 3.32
N GLY A 14 -24.37 10.16 3.20
CA GLY A 14 -23.88 8.99 3.93
C GLY A 14 -22.54 9.32 4.54
N HIS A 15 -22.15 8.62 5.57
CA HIS A 15 -20.86 8.79 6.25
C HIS A 15 -19.74 8.82 5.22
N GLY A 16 -18.98 9.93 5.17
CA GLY A 16 -17.85 10.10 4.27
C GLY A 16 -16.70 9.13 4.58
N ALA A 17 -15.66 9.17 3.75
CA ALA A 17 -14.42 8.44 4.01
C ALA A 17 -13.90 8.72 5.44
N VAL A 18 -13.28 7.72 6.05
CA VAL A 18 -12.75 7.86 7.41
C VAL A 18 -11.33 8.42 7.35
N PHE A 19 -11.18 9.67 7.75
CA PHE A 19 -9.87 10.30 7.93
C PHE A 19 -9.47 10.25 9.40
N VAL A 20 -8.27 9.81 9.67
CA VAL A 20 -7.75 9.64 11.02
C VAL A 20 -6.46 10.44 11.17
N GLU A 21 -6.42 11.35 12.15
CA GLU A 21 -5.15 11.91 12.61
C GLU A 21 -4.43 10.84 13.44
N HIS A 22 -3.26 10.41 12.96
CA HIS A 22 -2.40 9.46 13.64
C HIS A 22 -0.99 10.06 13.76
N ARG A 23 -0.38 9.96 14.94
CA ARG A 23 0.96 10.53 15.24
C ARG A 23 1.06 12.03 14.92
N LEU A 24 0.01 12.81 15.20
CA LEU A 24 -0.06 14.24 14.89
C LEU A 24 0.04 14.58 13.40
N LYS A 25 -0.30 13.64 12.54
CA LYS A 25 -0.37 13.79 11.09
C LYS A 25 -1.77 13.45 10.60
N ALA A 26 -2.25 14.25 9.66
CA ALA A 26 -3.54 14.06 9.03
C ALA A 26 -3.37 13.78 7.53
N PRO A 27 -4.24 12.96 6.92
CA PRO A 27 -4.22 12.73 5.49
C PRO A 27 -4.41 14.00 4.68
N GLN A 28 -3.68 14.12 3.57
CA GLN A 28 -3.77 15.19 2.58
C GLN A 28 -4.24 14.60 1.25
N VAL A 29 -5.36 15.09 0.75
CA VAL A 29 -5.98 14.57 -0.47
C VAL A 29 -6.18 15.71 -1.45
N ALA A 30 -5.69 15.55 -2.68
CA ALA A 30 -5.90 16.51 -3.74
C ALA A 30 -7.41 16.70 -4.04
N GLU A 31 -7.83 17.88 -4.37
CA GLU A 31 -9.24 18.24 -4.61
C GLU A 31 -9.91 17.36 -5.70
N SER A 32 -9.16 17.04 -6.76
CA SER A 32 -9.62 16.20 -7.86
C SER A 32 -9.58 14.69 -7.58
N ALA A 33 -9.04 14.26 -6.42
CA ALA A 33 -9.03 12.86 -6.05
C ALA A 33 -10.38 12.42 -5.45
N TYR A 34 -10.75 11.17 -5.70
CA TYR A 34 -11.94 10.56 -5.10
C TYR A 34 -11.54 9.53 -4.02
N ILE A 35 -12.16 9.63 -2.86
CA ILE A 35 -12.03 8.65 -1.79
C ILE A 35 -13.43 8.10 -1.47
N ALA A 36 -13.60 6.79 -1.62
CA ALA A 36 -14.89 6.14 -1.39
C ALA A 36 -15.32 6.23 0.09
N PRO A 37 -16.62 6.28 0.40
CA PRO A 37 -17.14 6.50 1.76
C PRO A 37 -16.69 5.47 2.81
N THR A 38 -16.28 4.26 2.40
CA THR A 38 -15.82 3.22 3.33
C THR A 38 -14.31 3.02 3.31
N ALA A 39 -13.56 3.88 2.60
CA ALA A 39 -12.11 3.88 2.68
C ALA A 39 -11.62 4.54 3.97
N VAL A 40 -10.49 4.07 4.49
CA VAL A 40 -9.84 4.61 5.69
C VAL A 40 -8.46 5.13 5.32
N LEU A 41 -8.18 6.38 5.65
CA LEU A 41 -6.86 7.00 5.51
C LEU A 41 -6.40 7.49 6.89
N ALA A 42 -5.24 6.99 7.36
CA ALA A 42 -4.73 7.33 8.69
C ALA A 42 -3.28 7.81 8.67
N GLY A 43 -3.01 8.95 9.32
CA GLY A 43 -1.68 9.51 9.51
C GLY A 43 -1.14 10.27 8.30
N ASP A 44 0.17 10.20 8.10
CA ASP A 44 0.93 10.92 7.04
C ASP A 44 0.68 10.29 5.65
N VAL A 45 -0.53 10.42 5.16
CA VAL A 45 -0.98 9.91 3.86
C VAL A 45 -1.19 11.07 2.91
N ALA A 46 -0.59 11.02 1.71
CA ALA A 46 -0.83 11.97 0.64
C ALA A 46 -1.42 11.25 -0.59
N VAL A 47 -2.52 11.79 -1.15
CA VAL A 47 -3.16 11.27 -2.37
C VAL A 47 -3.16 12.36 -3.44
N GLY A 48 -2.47 12.07 -4.55
CA GLY A 48 -2.29 12.99 -5.68
C GLY A 48 -3.54 13.20 -6.54
N PRO A 49 -3.48 14.19 -7.45
CA PRO A 49 -4.60 14.57 -8.30
C PRO A 49 -5.15 13.43 -9.16
N HIS A 50 -6.46 13.45 -9.39
CA HIS A 50 -7.19 12.50 -10.24
C HIS A 50 -7.09 11.03 -9.81
N SER A 51 -6.53 10.75 -8.63
CA SER A 51 -6.46 9.39 -8.08
C SER A 51 -7.79 8.95 -7.47
N ARG A 52 -8.03 7.65 -7.46
CA ARG A 52 -9.26 7.03 -6.96
C ARG A 52 -8.92 5.98 -5.91
N VAL A 53 -9.46 6.14 -4.71
CA VAL A 53 -9.36 5.14 -3.62
C VAL A 53 -10.74 4.57 -3.40
N MET A 54 -10.89 3.27 -3.64
CA MET A 54 -12.18 2.60 -3.69
C MET A 54 -12.60 2.04 -2.34
N PHE A 55 -13.79 1.43 -2.33
CA PHE A 55 -14.49 0.99 -1.12
C PHE A 55 -13.67 -0.01 -0.30
N GLY A 56 -13.62 0.22 1.03
CA GLY A 56 -12.91 -0.66 1.96
C GLY A 56 -11.39 -0.62 1.88
N ALA A 57 -10.79 0.19 1.00
CA ALA A 57 -9.34 0.35 0.99
C ALA A 57 -8.85 0.97 2.30
N VAL A 58 -7.74 0.45 2.85
CA VAL A 58 -7.15 0.90 4.10
C VAL A 58 -5.72 1.39 3.85
N ILE A 59 -5.48 2.68 4.07
CA ILE A 59 -4.20 3.33 3.82
C ILE A 59 -3.70 3.92 5.13
N THR A 60 -2.63 3.36 5.70
CA THR A 60 -2.14 3.75 7.03
C THR A 60 -0.66 4.09 7.04
N ALA A 61 -0.32 5.19 7.69
CA ALA A 61 1.05 5.64 7.89
C ALA A 61 1.50 5.34 9.34
N GLU A 62 1.97 4.11 9.57
CA GLU A 62 2.37 3.57 10.88
C GLU A 62 3.75 4.04 11.35
N GLY A 63 4.19 5.19 10.89
CA GLY A 63 5.49 5.79 11.21
C GLY A 63 6.38 6.02 9.98
N GLY A 64 6.04 5.46 8.83
CA GLY A 64 6.49 5.89 7.50
C GLY A 64 5.32 6.50 6.74
N ALA A 65 5.56 7.51 5.93
CA ALA A 65 4.53 8.12 5.10
C ALA A 65 3.99 7.15 4.04
N VAL A 66 2.77 7.41 3.56
CA VAL A 66 2.23 6.83 2.33
C VAL A 66 2.00 7.95 1.33
N VAL A 67 2.63 7.86 0.16
CA VAL A 67 2.49 8.84 -0.92
C VAL A 67 1.94 8.15 -2.16
N ILE A 68 0.79 8.58 -2.63
CA ILE A 68 0.14 8.09 -3.85
C ILE A 68 0.22 9.21 -4.89
N GLY A 69 0.79 8.92 -6.05
CA GLY A 69 0.93 9.85 -7.17
C GLY A 69 -0.39 10.24 -7.82
N SER A 70 -0.30 10.81 -9.01
CA SER A 70 -1.46 11.26 -9.79
C SER A 70 -2.04 10.14 -10.65
N ASN A 71 -3.34 10.19 -10.93
CA ASN A 71 -4.05 9.23 -11.79
C ASN A 71 -3.89 7.75 -11.34
N CYS A 72 -3.71 7.54 -10.05
CA CYS A 72 -3.64 6.20 -9.48
C CYS A 72 -5.03 5.65 -9.16
N VAL A 73 -5.16 4.32 -9.22
CA VAL A 73 -6.38 3.63 -8.79
C VAL A 73 -6.01 2.62 -7.71
N VAL A 74 -6.57 2.79 -6.52
CA VAL A 74 -6.48 1.83 -5.41
C VAL A 74 -7.85 1.18 -5.25
N MET A 75 -7.95 -0.09 -5.60
CA MET A 75 -9.23 -0.79 -5.68
C MET A 75 -9.70 -1.33 -4.31
N GLU A 76 -10.84 -2.02 -4.33
CA GLU A 76 -11.57 -2.42 -3.13
C GLU A 76 -10.74 -3.30 -2.18
N ASN A 77 -10.81 -2.96 -0.89
CA ASN A 77 -10.14 -3.70 0.18
C ASN A 77 -8.61 -3.84 0.04
N ALA A 78 -7.99 -3.05 -0.82
CA ALA A 78 -6.52 -2.99 -0.86
C ALA A 78 -5.97 -2.39 0.43
N VAL A 79 -4.81 -2.88 0.89
CA VAL A 79 -4.13 -2.39 2.09
C VAL A 79 -2.79 -1.80 1.71
N ILE A 80 -2.57 -0.53 2.05
CA ILE A 80 -1.29 0.17 1.79
C ILE A 80 -0.77 0.73 3.11
N ARG A 81 0.44 0.30 3.52
CA ARG A 81 1.01 0.69 4.80
C ARG A 81 2.40 1.29 4.65
N GLY A 82 2.60 2.48 5.21
CA GLY A 82 3.92 3.01 5.51
C GLY A 82 4.35 2.58 6.92
N VAL A 83 5.54 2.05 7.08
CA VAL A 83 6.02 1.53 8.36
C VAL A 83 7.28 2.27 8.82
N PRO A 84 7.69 2.20 10.10
CA PRO A 84 8.86 2.91 10.58
C PRO A 84 10.10 2.69 9.69
N ASN A 85 10.74 3.78 9.28
CA ASN A 85 11.90 3.84 8.39
C ASN A 85 11.66 3.40 6.94
N GLN A 86 10.44 3.01 6.56
CA GLN A 86 10.10 2.59 5.21
C GLN A 86 8.74 3.19 4.79
N GLN A 87 8.81 4.28 4.04
CA GLN A 87 7.60 4.84 3.40
C GLN A 87 7.07 3.90 2.32
N THR A 88 5.78 3.94 2.07
CA THR A 88 5.20 3.36 0.86
C THR A 88 4.94 4.48 -0.15
N ARG A 89 5.45 4.32 -1.36
CA ARG A 89 5.28 5.30 -2.43
C ARG A 89 4.79 4.63 -3.70
N LEU A 90 3.73 5.20 -4.28
CA LEU A 90 3.23 4.89 -5.61
C LEU A 90 3.54 6.10 -6.51
N GLY A 91 4.18 5.84 -7.66
CA GLY A 91 4.34 6.81 -8.74
C GLY A 91 3.01 7.12 -9.41
N ASP A 92 3.05 7.88 -10.51
CA ASP A 92 1.84 8.22 -11.26
C ASP A 92 1.34 7.01 -12.08
N HIS A 93 0.02 6.96 -12.37
CA HIS A 93 -0.64 5.94 -13.19
C HIS A 93 -0.50 4.49 -12.65
N VAL A 94 -0.34 4.33 -11.34
CA VAL A 94 -0.28 3.00 -10.71
C VAL A 94 -1.68 2.46 -10.45
N VAL A 95 -1.91 1.21 -10.83
CA VAL A 95 -3.14 0.48 -10.49
C VAL A 95 -2.86 -0.58 -9.45
N VAL A 96 -3.54 -0.49 -8.30
CA VAL A 96 -3.50 -1.46 -7.20
C VAL A 96 -4.84 -2.20 -7.17
N GLY A 97 -4.82 -3.49 -7.49
CA GLY A 97 -5.99 -4.35 -7.58
C GLY A 97 -6.64 -4.66 -6.23
N PRO A 98 -7.87 -5.21 -6.24
CA PRO A 98 -8.58 -5.57 -5.03
C PRO A 98 -7.78 -6.51 -4.12
N HIS A 99 -7.88 -6.30 -2.79
CA HIS A 99 -7.18 -7.12 -1.79
C HIS A 99 -5.65 -7.19 -1.92
N ALA A 100 -5.02 -6.36 -2.76
CA ALA A 100 -3.56 -6.28 -2.80
C ALA A 100 -3.02 -5.69 -1.49
N HIS A 101 -1.82 -6.13 -1.08
CA HIS A 101 -1.20 -5.68 0.17
C HIS A 101 0.20 -5.13 -0.10
N LEU A 102 0.39 -3.85 0.16
CA LEU A 102 1.64 -3.14 -0.05
C LEU A 102 2.14 -2.57 1.29
N THR A 103 3.37 -2.90 1.66
CA THR A 103 3.95 -2.42 2.92
C THR A 103 5.39 -1.96 2.74
N GLY A 104 5.68 -0.70 3.08
CA GLY A 104 7.04 -0.15 3.11
C GLY A 104 7.80 -0.31 1.79
N CYS A 105 7.14 -0.15 0.65
CA CYS A 105 7.67 -0.44 -0.68
C CYS A 105 7.54 0.76 -1.64
N VAL A 106 8.27 0.71 -2.73
CA VAL A 106 8.21 1.71 -3.81
C VAL A 106 7.66 1.04 -5.07
N ILE A 107 6.56 1.56 -5.59
CA ILE A 107 5.98 1.19 -6.88
C ILE A 107 6.17 2.37 -7.81
N GLU A 108 6.99 2.24 -8.83
CA GLU A 108 7.20 3.29 -9.81
C GLU A 108 6.02 3.42 -10.77
N GLY A 109 6.00 4.51 -11.53
CA GLY A 109 4.88 4.84 -12.42
C GLY A 109 4.58 3.79 -13.47
N ASP A 110 3.36 3.86 -14.02
CA ASP A 110 2.86 3.00 -15.09
C ASP A 110 2.85 1.49 -14.74
N SER A 111 2.88 1.16 -13.44
CA SER A 111 2.96 -0.21 -12.93
C SER A 111 1.60 -0.74 -12.47
N ARG A 112 1.43 -2.06 -12.50
CA ARG A 112 0.21 -2.74 -12.06
C ARG A 112 0.48 -3.79 -10.98
N ILE A 113 -0.23 -3.67 -9.88
CA ILE A 113 -0.26 -4.68 -8.81
C ILE A 113 -1.64 -5.33 -8.83
N ALA A 114 -1.73 -6.57 -9.27
CA ALA A 114 -3.01 -7.24 -9.50
C ALA A 114 -3.68 -7.70 -8.19
N THR A 115 -4.92 -8.21 -8.32
CA THR A 115 -5.74 -8.69 -7.20
C THR A 115 -4.98 -9.68 -6.31
N GLY A 116 -5.00 -9.44 -4.99
CA GLY A 116 -4.40 -10.32 -3.99
C GLY A 116 -2.87 -10.38 -4.00
N ALA A 117 -2.20 -9.62 -4.88
CA ALA A 117 -0.74 -9.59 -4.88
C ALA A 117 -0.18 -8.90 -3.63
N VAL A 118 0.99 -9.36 -3.18
CA VAL A 118 1.63 -8.86 -1.97
C VAL A 118 3.02 -8.32 -2.29
N VAL A 119 3.29 -7.07 -1.87
CA VAL A 119 4.60 -6.44 -2.00
C VAL A 119 5.11 -6.03 -0.62
N PHE A 120 6.21 -6.64 -0.22
CA PHE A 120 6.77 -6.49 1.12
C PHE A 120 7.75 -5.32 1.26
N ASN A 121 8.11 -5.07 2.50
CA ASN A 121 9.03 -4.05 2.98
C ASN A 121 10.35 -3.98 2.20
N GLY A 122 10.75 -2.77 1.83
CA GLY A 122 11.99 -2.53 1.10
C GLY A 122 11.96 -2.94 -0.37
N ALA A 123 10.86 -3.54 -0.84
CA ALA A 123 10.74 -3.92 -2.25
C ALA A 123 10.55 -2.69 -3.15
N ARG A 124 11.06 -2.80 -4.37
CA ARG A 124 10.93 -1.80 -5.44
C ARG A 124 10.41 -2.47 -6.71
N ILE A 125 9.32 -1.97 -7.21
CA ILE A 125 8.74 -2.33 -8.50
C ILE A 125 9.07 -1.19 -9.45
N GLU A 126 9.93 -1.44 -10.42
CA GLU A 126 10.37 -0.40 -11.35
C GLU A 126 9.31 -0.13 -12.43
N THR A 127 9.46 1.00 -13.11
CA THR A 127 8.49 1.56 -14.06
C THR A 127 7.94 0.52 -15.05
N GLY A 128 6.63 0.46 -15.19
CA GLY A 128 5.93 -0.41 -16.12
C GLY A 128 5.98 -1.90 -15.78
N ALA A 129 6.48 -2.26 -14.59
CA ALA A 129 6.47 -3.66 -14.17
C ALA A 129 5.08 -4.07 -13.63
N GLU A 130 4.77 -5.35 -13.75
CA GLU A 130 3.49 -5.92 -13.35
C GLU A 130 3.68 -7.02 -12.31
N VAL A 131 2.89 -6.98 -11.24
CA VAL A 131 2.81 -8.06 -10.26
C VAL A 131 1.44 -8.70 -10.41
N GLU A 132 1.41 -9.91 -10.94
CA GLU A 132 0.18 -10.61 -11.32
C GLU A 132 -0.59 -11.16 -10.11
N PHE A 133 -1.79 -11.71 -10.36
CA PHE A 133 -2.72 -12.18 -9.33
C PHE A 133 -2.06 -13.10 -8.30
N ASN A 134 -2.21 -12.77 -7.00
CA ASN A 134 -1.67 -13.53 -5.88
C ASN A 134 -0.15 -13.77 -5.93
N ALA A 135 0.59 -13.04 -6.75
CA ALA A 135 2.06 -13.10 -6.73
C ALA A 135 2.62 -12.41 -5.47
N VAL A 136 3.79 -12.86 -5.03
CA VAL A 136 4.46 -12.36 -3.83
C VAL A 136 5.81 -11.77 -4.20
N VAL A 137 5.98 -10.47 -3.98
CA VAL A 137 7.29 -9.82 -4.03
C VAL A 137 7.83 -9.68 -2.62
N TYR A 138 8.91 -10.37 -2.35
CA TYR A 138 9.46 -10.51 -1.00
C TYR A 138 10.23 -9.25 -0.55
N VAL A 139 10.64 -9.22 0.72
CA VAL A 139 11.37 -8.08 1.29
C VAL A 139 12.65 -7.75 0.50
N ASN A 140 12.99 -6.46 0.42
CA ASN A 140 14.22 -5.97 -0.21
C ASN A 140 14.43 -6.47 -1.65
N THR A 141 13.38 -6.72 -2.39
CA THR A 141 13.41 -7.24 -3.77
C THR A 141 13.29 -6.10 -4.78
N VAL A 142 14.01 -6.19 -5.89
CA VAL A 142 13.89 -5.26 -7.01
C VAL A 142 13.36 -6.00 -8.25
N VAL A 143 12.11 -5.70 -8.62
CA VAL A 143 11.50 -6.16 -9.88
C VAL A 143 11.84 -5.12 -10.96
N ALA A 144 12.59 -5.54 -11.96
CA ALA A 144 13.09 -4.66 -13.02
C ALA A 144 11.96 -4.11 -13.90
N SER A 145 12.20 -2.95 -14.50
CA SER A 145 11.27 -2.26 -15.40
C SER A 145 10.70 -3.19 -16.48
N GLY A 146 9.41 -3.11 -16.72
CA GLY A 146 8.69 -3.92 -17.72
C GLY A 146 8.62 -5.42 -17.43
N THR A 147 9.09 -5.87 -16.26
CA THR A 147 9.01 -7.29 -15.86
C THR A 147 7.61 -7.63 -15.36
N ALA A 148 7.07 -8.77 -15.80
CA ALA A 148 5.87 -9.35 -15.22
C ALA A 148 6.23 -10.46 -14.22
N VAL A 149 5.83 -10.32 -12.96
CA VAL A 149 5.87 -11.41 -11.97
C VAL A 149 4.62 -12.26 -12.18
N PRO A 150 4.73 -13.53 -12.62
CA PRO A 150 3.57 -14.32 -13.02
C PRO A 150 2.61 -14.62 -11.86
N MET A 151 1.36 -14.95 -12.21
CA MET A 151 0.31 -15.29 -11.25
C MET A 151 0.76 -16.36 -10.25
N GLY A 152 0.65 -16.06 -8.95
CA GLY A 152 0.99 -16.95 -7.86
C GLY A 152 2.48 -17.21 -7.67
N TRP A 153 3.36 -16.54 -8.42
CA TRP A 153 4.82 -16.74 -8.30
C TRP A 153 5.42 -15.93 -7.14
N PHE A 154 6.57 -16.39 -6.72
CA PHE A 154 7.43 -15.70 -5.78
C PHE A 154 8.52 -14.92 -6.54
N ALA A 155 8.76 -13.68 -6.13
CA ALA A 155 9.87 -12.86 -6.59
C ALA A 155 10.74 -12.46 -5.38
N GLY A 156 12.05 -12.70 -5.46
CA GLY A 156 12.98 -12.34 -4.39
C GLY A 156 14.37 -12.01 -4.90
N GLY A 157 15.05 -11.08 -4.23
CA GLY A 157 16.43 -10.67 -4.55
C GLY A 157 16.55 -9.39 -5.38
N GLN A 158 17.82 -9.02 -5.68
CA GLN A 158 18.18 -7.80 -6.42
C GLN A 158 19.25 -8.13 -7.48
N PRO A 159 18.88 -8.28 -8.77
CA PRO A 159 17.51 -8.26 -9.33
C PRO A 159 16.65 -9.44 -8.86
N ALA A 160 15.33 -9.30 -8.99
CA ALA A 160 14.40 -10.35 -8.58
C ALA A 160 14.61 -11.63 -9.39
N GLU A 161 14.73 -12.74 -8.68
CA GLU A 161 14.56 -14.07 -9.24
C GLU A 161 13.09 -14.47 -9.10
N LEU A 162 12.50 -14.94 -10.21
CA LEU A 162 11.12 -15.38 -10.27
C LEU A 162 11.06 -16.89 -10.12
N VAL A 163 10.34 -17.36 -9.10
CA VAL A 163 10.26 -18.79 -8.74
C VAL A 163 8.82 -19.27 -8.79
N ALA A 164 8.59 -20.36 -9.51
CA ALA A 164 7.26 -20.96 -9.64
C ALA A 164 6.74 -21.51 -8.31
N PRO A 165 5.40 -21.54 -8.11
CA PRO A 165 4.81 -22.17 -6.95
C PRO A 165 5.25 -23.63 -6.79
N GLY A 166 5.62 -24.01 -5.56
CA GLY A 166 6.03 -25.38 -5.24
C GLY A 166 7.54 -25.63 -5.22
N ASP A 167 8.37 -24.77 -5.78
CA ASP A 167 9.83 -24.87 -5.63
C ASP A 167 10.29 -24.25 -4.30
N TRP A 168 9.92 -24.93 -3.23
CA TRP A 168 10.17 -24.47 -1.84
C TRP A 168 11.64 -24.39 -1.49
N ASP A 169 12.49 -25.24 -2.08
CA ASP A 169 13.93 -25.23 -1.80
C ASP A 169 14.56 -23.97 -2.38
N ARG A 170 14.19 -23.59 -3.58
CA ARG A 170 14.67 -22.37 -4.21
C ARG A 170 14.15 -21.13 -3.48
N ILE A 171 12.84 -21.09 -3.17
CA ILE A 171 12.23 -19.99 -2.40
C ILE A 171 12.97 -19.79 -1.08
N ARG A 172 13.20 -20.86 -0.29
CA ARG A 172 13.92 -20.76 1.00
C ARG A 172 15.36 -20.26 0.84
N ALA A 173 16.05 -20.70 -0.20
CA ALA A 173 17.41 -20.25 -0.48
C ALA A 173 17.50 -18.74 -0.76
N ILE A 174 16.49 -18.18 -1.44
CA ILE A 174 16.39 -16.73 -1.72
C ILE A 174 15.97 -15.96 -0.46
N MET A 175 15.01 -16.47 0.31
CA MET A 175 14.48 -15.79 1.49
C MET A 175 15.53 -15.60 2.60
N GLY A 176 16.41 -16.57 2.78
CA GLY A 176 17.38 -16.56 3.88
C GLY A 176 18.23 -15.29 3.97
N PRO A 177 18.92 -14.89 2.89
CA PRO A 177 19.76 -13.70 2.90
C PRO A 177 19.00 -12.36 2.98
N LEU A 178 17.68 -12.33 2.74
CA LEU A 178 16.90 -11.09 2.63
C LEU A 178 16.41 -10.55 3.98
N ASP A 179 16.75 -11.22 5.10
CA ASP A 179 16.49 -10.77 6.47
C ASP A 179 15.06 -10.28 6.72
N TYR A 180 14.08 -11.17 6.57
CA TYR A 180 12.69 -10.84 6.85
C TYR A 180 12.44 -10.37 8.30
N PRO A 181 12.99 -11.02 9.34
CA PRO A 181 12.78 -10.59 10.72
C PRO A 181 13.29 -9.17 11.00
N GLY A 182 14.48 -8.85 10.51
CA GLY A 182 15.06 -7.51 10.66
C GLY A 182 14.28 -6.47 9.85
N THR A 183 13.96 -6.79 8.60
CA THR A 183 13.27 -5.86 7.69
C THR A 183 11.84 -5.54 8.12
N VAL A 184 11.07 -6.56 8.55
CA VAL A 184 9.64 -6.40 8.87
C VAL A 184 9.42 -6.05 10.33
N PHE A 185 10.15 -6.69 11.25
CA PHE A 185 9.91 -6.55 12.68
C PHE A 185 10.98 -5.73 13.41
N GLY A 186 12.12 -5.48 12.76
CA GLY A 186 13.26 -4.79 13.36
C GLY A 186 13.88 -5.60 14.52
N VAL A 187 13.98 -6.92 14.37
CA VAL A 187 14.51 -7.85 15.36
C VAL A 187 15.56 -8.78 14.74
N GLY A 188 16.40 -9.40 15.56
CA GLY A 188 17.34 -10.41 15.08
C GLY A 188 16.65 -11.69 14.62
N ALA A 189 17.37 -12.52 13.86
CA ALA A 189 16.86 -13.78 13.30
C ALA A 189 16.46 -14.82 14.36
N ASP A 190 17.00 -14.68 15.57
CA ASP A 190 16.76 -15.54 16.75
C ASP A 190 15.57 -15.07 17.63
N ALA A 191 14.94 -13.93 17.27
CA ALA A 191 13.85 -13.38 18.05
C ALA A 191 12.66 -14.33 18.13
N GLN A 192 12.11 -14.47 19.33
CA GLN A 192 10.97 -15.34 19.58
C GLN A 192 9.65 -14.62 19.36
N MET A 193 8.62 -15.33 18.92
CA MET A 193 7.31 -14.76 18.62
C MET A 193 6.71 -13.92 19.77
N PRO A 194 6.84 -14.29 21.07
CA PRO A 194 6.35 -13.44 22.15
C PRO A 194 7.00 -12.06 22.21
N ASP A 195 8.28 -11.94 21.83
CA ASP A 195 9.00 -10.65 21.82
C ASP A 195 8.56 -9.80 20.63
N ILE A 196 8.42 -10.44 19.47
CA ILE A 196 7.88 -9.81 18.25
C ILE A 196 6.48 -9.27 18.54
N ALA A 197 5.58 -10.07 19.08
CA ALA A 197 4.21 -9.70 19.38
C ALA A 197 4.13 -8.53 20.38
N ARG A 198 4.93 -8.57 21.46
CA ARG A 198 4.99 -7.46 22.43
C ARG A 198 5.53 -6.17 21.81
N ARG A 199 6.53 -6.27 20.94
CA ARG A 199 7.09 -5.12 20.23
C ARG A 199 6.03 -4.50 19.30
N TYR A 200 5.33 -5.32 18.52
CA TYR A 200 4.27 -4.88 17.62
C TYR A 200 3.12 -4.21 18.38
N ALA A 201 2.62 -4.85 19.44
CA ALA A 201 1.55 -4.32 20.27
C ALA A 201 1.89 -2.95 20.88
N ARG A 202 3.15 -2.76 21.33
CA ARG A 202 3.61 -1.45 21.82
C ARG A 202 3.62 -0.38 20.73
N GLY A 203 4.04 -0.73 19.51
CA GLY A 203 4.02 0.20 18.37
C GLY A 203 2.61 0.64 18.01
N LEU A 204 1.67 -0.32 17.98
CA LEU A 204 0.27 -0.09 17.66
C LEU A 204 -0.52 0.60 18.79
N ALA A 205 -0.02 0.59 20.02
CA ALA A 205 -0.65 1.29 21.14
C ALA A 205 -0.77 2.81 20.93
N LEU A 206 -0.04 3.38 19.99
CA LEU A 206 -0.18 4.80 19.62
C LEU A 206 -1.55 5.13 19.03
N HIS A 207 -2.28 4.16 18.50
CA HIS A 207 -3.64 4.34 18.01
C HIS A 207 -4.65 4.74 19.11
N HIS A 208 -4.34 4.57 20.39
CA HIS A 208 -5.15 5.12 21.49
C HIS A 208 -5.26 6.66 21.48
N ARG A 209 -4.41 7.34 20.68
CA ARG A 209 -4.39 8.80 20.57
C ARG A 209 -4.93 9.29 19.22
N ASP A 210 -5.51 8.41 18.45
CA ASP A 210 -6.05 8.75 17.15
C ASP A 210 -7.32 9.58 17.27
N HIS A 211 -7.48 10.52 16.34
CA HIS A 211 -8.67 11.34 16.23
C HIS A 211 -9.31 11.17 14.85
N ILE A 212 -10.59 10.80 14.81
CA ILE A 212 -11.35 10.78 13.57
C ILE A 212 -11.65 12.22 13.17
N LEU A 213 -11.27 12.58 11.96
CA LEU A 213 -11.44 13.91 11.41
C LEU A 213 -12.74 14.00 10.60
N PRO A 214 -13.41 15.16 10.59
CA PRO A 214 -14.56 15.39 9.72
C PRO A 214 -14.11 15.37 8.24
N ASP A 215 -14.89 14.75 7.38
CA ASP A 215 -14.68 14.83 5.93
C ASP A 215 -15.25 16.16 5.40
N ASN A 216 -14.44 17.19 5.36
CA ASN A 216 -14.83 18.54 4.95
C ASN A 216 -14.76 18.77 3.42
N ARG A 217 -14.37 17.78 2.61
CA ARG A 217 -14.18 17.92 1.15
C ARG A 217 -15.47 18.23 0.38
N HIS A 218 -16.62 18.04 1.00
CA HIS A 218 -17.93 18.25 0.39
C HIS A 218 -18.71 19.44 0.95
N LEU A 219 -18.09 20.23 1.84
CA LEU A 219 -18.72 21.48 2.27
C LEU A 219 -18.54 22.53 1.16
N PRO A 220 -19.60 23.23 0.75
CA PRO A 220 -19.45 24.33 -0.18
C PRO A 220 -18.52 25.36 0.47
N SER A 221 -17.53 25.85 -0.29
CA SER A 221 -16.75 27.02 0.09
C SER A 221 -17.73 28.14 0.37
N SER A 222 -17.74 28.60 1.63
CA SER A 222 -18.51 29.75 2.09
C SER A 222 -18.06 31.06 1.42
#